data_8d0400223403164b1e95b7b90a06966e
#
_entry.id   8d0400223403164b1e95b7b90a06966e
#
_cell.length_a   1.000
_cell.length_b   1.000
_cell.length_c   1.000
_cell.angle_alpha   90.00
_cell.angle_beta   90.00
_cell.angle_gamma   90.00
#
_symmetry.space_group_name_H-M   'P 1'
#
loop_
_entity.id
_entity.type
_entity.pdbx_description
1 polymer ?
#
loop_
_entity_poly.entity_id
_entity_poly.type
_entity_poly.pdbx_seq_one_letter_code
_entity_poly.pdbx_strand_id
1 'polypeptide(L)'
;MSAATHEPASPRELRVQEEKETGRVEAFSDGVFAIAITLLVLELKVPPPGRGPLGRALLEQWPSYAAFLVSFATIGIMWLNHHLLFSMIRRVDHALLIFNALLLLGVTAVPFPTALLAEHHGHPGERVAAGVYSGVFLYIAIVLSLLWRWASSPARDPSLLRVPHDHPNVLEVNSRYRFGPLFYIGSFVVSLWSPGLALAVYGALALFFALPYRRRGA
;
A
#
# COMPACT_ATOMS: atom_id res chain seq x y z
N MET A 1 -46.97 19.26 21.02
CA MET A 1 -45.58 18.97 20.64
C MET A 1 -45.33 17.51 20.99
N SER A 2 -45.41 16.61 19.99
CA SER A 2 -45.18 15.16 20.19
C SER A 2 -43.65 14.96 20.22
N ALA A 3 -43.13 14.53 21.35
CA ALA A 3 -41.76 14.07 21.46
C ALA A 3 -41.65 12.76 20.63
N ALA A 4 -41.01 12.81 19.51
CA ALA A 4 -40.65 11.60 18.75
C ALA A 4 -39.70 10.76 19.63
N THR A 5 -40.22 9.68 20.19
CA THR A 5 -39.43 8.67 20.89
C THR A 5 -38.50 8.03 19.86
N HIS A 6 -37.24 8.38 19.95
CA HIS A 6 -36.18 7.78 19.11
C HIS A 6 -36.01 6.33 19.58
N GLU A 7 -36.64 5.40 18.88
CA GLU A 7 -36.49 3.97 19.14
C GLU A 7 -35.05 3.59 18.84
N PRO A 8 -34.33 2.91 19.74
CA PRO A 8 -32.94 2.52 19.48
C PRO A 8 -32.87 1.55 18.29
N ALA A 9 -31.95 1.80 17.37
CA ALA A 9 -31.75 0.98 16.17
C ALA A 9 -31.57 -0.50 16.52
N SER A 10 -32.20 -1.38 15.76
CA SER A 10 -32.07 -2.82 15.97
C SER A 10 -30.63 -3.32 15.73
N PRO A 11 -30.21 -4.45 16.36
CA PRO A 11 -28.87 -5.01 16.14
C PRO A 11 -28.57 -5.29 14.67
N ARG A 12 -29.57 -5.57 13.86
CA ARG A 12 -29.45 -5.79 12.41
C ARG A 12 -29.18 -4.48 11.68
N GLU A 13 -29.88 -3.41 12.01
CA GLU A 13 -29.69 -2.09 11.42
C GLU A 13 -28.31 -1.53 11.74
N LEU A 14 -27.84 -1.69 12.99
CA LEU A 14 -26.49 -1.28 13.38
C LEU A 14 -25.42 -2.01 12.57
N ARG A 15 -25.56 -3.32 12.37
CA ARG A 15 -24.62 -4.10 11.54
C ARG A 15 -24.58 -3.63 10.08
N VAL A 16 -25.75 -3.37 9.49
CA VAL A 16 -25.84 -2.88 8.10
C VAL A 16 -25.19 -1.50 7.97
N GLN A 17 -25.34 -0.64 8.98
CA GLN A 17 -24.71 0.67 8.98
C GLN A 17 -23.18 0.58 9.11
N GLU A 18 -22.66 -0.26 10.02
CA GLU A 18 -21.23 -0.52 10.17
C GLU A 18 -20.59 -1.01 8.86
N GLU A 19 -21.22 -1.96 8.18
CA GLU A 19 -20.74 -2.49 6.90
C GLU A 19 -20.76 -1.44 5.79
N LYS A 20 -21.77 -0.57 5.77
CA LYS A 20 -21.86 0.54 4.82
C LYS A 20 -20.74 1.57 5.05
N GLU A 21 -20.42 1.88 6.30
CA GLU A 21 -19.33 2.78 6.64
C GLU A 21 -17.97 2.20 6.23
N THR A 22 -17.72 0.92 6.53
CA THR A 22 -16.50 0.22 6.10
C THR A 22 -16.35 0.23 4.58
N GLY A 23 -17.42 -0.06 3.83
CA GLY A 23 -17.42 -0.03 2.38
C GLY A 23 -17.14 1.37 1.80
N ARG A 24 -17.58 2.44 2.48
CA ARG A 24 -17.24 3.83 2.06
C ARG A 24 -15.75 4.14 2.24
N VAL A 25 -15.14 3.67 3.32
CA VAL A 25 -13.70 3.85 3.58
C VAL A 25 -12.89 3.08 2.54
N GLU A 26 -13.29 1.85 2.24
CA GLU A 26 -12.66 1.02 1.21
C GLU A 26 -12.76 1.68 -0.17
N ALA A 27 -13.94 2.13 -0.59
CA ALA A 27 -14.14 2.80 -1.88
C ALA A 27 -13.34 4.11 -2.01
N PHE A 28 -13.23 4.89 -0.93
CA PHE A 28 -12.38 6.07 -0.89
C PHE A 28 -10.91 5.70 -1.07
N SER A 29 -10.44 4.67 -0.36
CA SER A 29 -9.07 4.18 -0.46
C SER A 29 -8.76 3.68 -1.88
N ASP A 30 -9.65 2.91 -2.49
CA ASP A 30 -9.52 2.43 -3.87
C ASP A 30 -9.34 3.58 -4.86
N GLY A 31 -10.11 4.67 -4.69
CA GLY A 31 -9.95 5.88 -5.48
C GLY A 31 -8.56 6.52 -5.33
N VAL A 32 -8.04 6.59 -4.11
CA VAL A 32 -6.70 7.14 -3.84
C VAL A 32 -5.61 6.25 -4.45
N PHE A 33 -5.70 4.93 -4.31
CA PHE A 33 -4.78 3.99 -4.95
C PHE A 33 -4.79 4.14 -6.47
N ALA A 34 -5.97 4.24 -7.09
CA ALA A 34 -6.13 4.41 -8.53
C ALA A 34 -5.47 5.72 -9.01
N ILE A 35 -5.66 6.83 -8.29
CA ILE A 35 -5.03 8.11 -8.60
C ILE A 35 -3.51 8.00 -8.48
N ALA A 36 -2.99 7.42 -7.40
CA ALA A 36 -1.55 7.27 -7.19
C ALA A 36 -0.89 6.45 -8.31
N ILE A 37 -1.51 5.34 -8.74
CA ILE A 37 -1.03 4.51 -9.85
C ILE A 37 -1.02 5.31 -11.16
N THR A 38 -2.07 6.07 -11.46
CA THR A 38 -2.16 6.83 -12.71
C THR A 38 -1.19 8.01 -12.76
N LEU A 39 -0.90 8.64 -11.60
CA LEU A 39 0.08 9.73 -11.54
C LEU A 39 1.50 9.26 -11.84
N LEU A 40 1.84 7.98 -11.64
CA LEU A 40 3.16 7.46 -11.98
C LEU A 40 3.53 7.65 -13.46
N VAL A 41 2.56 7.65 -14.38
CA VAL A 41 2.85 7.83 -15.81
C VAL A 41 3.38 9.22 -16.13
N LEU A 42 3.06 10.23 -15.31
CA LEU A 42 3.54 11.59 -15.48
C LEU A 42 5.05 11.73 -15.23
N GLU A 43 5.66 10.74 -14.59
CA GLU A 43 7.10 10.68 -14.34
C GLU A 43 7.89 10.20 -15.58
N LEU A 44 7.20 9.67 -16.60
CA LEU A 44 7.80 9.31 -17.88
C LEU A 44 7.92 10.57 -18.76
N LYS A 45 9.12 11.13 -18.84
CA LYS A 45 9.36 12.37 -19.58
C LYS A 45 9.39 12.13 -21.09
N VAL A 46 8.80 13.05 -21.85
CA VAL A 46 8.94 13.03 -23.30
C VAL A 46 10.31 13.61 -23.69
N PRO A 47 11.14 12.87 -24.46
CA PRO A 47 12.44 13.39 -24.90
C PRO A 47 12.27 14.68 -25.70
N PRO A 48 13.03 15.76 -25.40
CA PRO A 48 12.91 17.00 -26.13
C PRO A 48 13.42 16.83 -27.57
N PRO A 49 12.75 17.46 -28.56
CA PRO A 49 13.19 17.40 -29.95
C PRO A 49 14.60 18.00 -30.12
N GLY A 50 15.38 17.44 -31.07
CA GLY A 50 16.71 17.96 -31.42
C GLY A 50 17.89 17.38 -30.63
N ARG A 51 17.67 16.45 -29.69
CA ARG A 51 18.74 15.74 -28.96
C ARG A 51 19.21 14.42 -29.60
N GLY A 52 19.11 14.29 -30.92
CA GLY A 52 19.50 13.09 -31.64
C GLY A 52 18.32 12.18 -32.02
N PRO A 53 18.58 10.93 -32.44
CA PRO A 53 17.52 9.98 -32.84
C PRO A 53 16.57 9.66 -31.68
N LEU A 54 15.25 9.85 -31.89
CA LEU A 54 14.24 9.63 -30.87
C LEU A 54 14.29 8.22 -30.24
N GLY A 55 14.55 7.19 -31.08
CA GLY A 55 14.66 5.82 -30.58
C GLY A 55 15.76 5.63 -29.53
N ARG A 56 16.92 6.28 -29.74
CA ARG A 56 18.00 6.27 -28.76
C ARG A 56 17.63 6.98 -27.47
N ALA A 57 17.04 8.17 -27.59
CA ALA A 57 16.60 8.96 -26.44
C ALA A 57 15.54 8.21 -25.59
N LEU A 58 14.64 7.45 -26.23
CA LEU A 58 13.70 6.58 -25.53
C LEU A 58 14.38 5.42 -24.83
N LEU A 59 15.37 4.76 -25.45
CA LEU A 59 16.12 3.67 -24.84
C LEU A 59 16.95 4.15 -23.64
N GLU A 60 17.50 5.36 -23.69
CA GLU A 60 18.28 5.95 -22.59
C GLU A 60 17.39 6.22 -21.32
N GLN A 61 16.06 6.31 -21.48
CA GLN A 61 15.12 6.47 -20.36
C GLN A 61 14.73 5.15 -19.66
N TRP A 62 15.42 4.04 -19.94
CA TRP A 62 15.11 2.75 -19.30
C TRP A 62 15.02 2.79 -17.76
N PRO A 63 15.79 3.64 -17.02
CA PRO A 63 15.66 3.71 -15.57
C PRO A 63 14.27 4.24 -15.14
N SER A 64 13.72 5.21 -15.88
CA SER A 64 12.37 5.73 -15.63
C SER A 64 11.31 4.67 -15.87
N TYR A 65 11.44 3.87 -16.94
CA TYR A 65 10.52 2.75 -17.19
C TYR A 65 10.60 1.69 -16.11
N ALA A 66 11.83 1.34 -15.68
CA ALA A 66 12.03 0.36 -14.62
C ALA A 66 11.43 0.85 -13.28
N ALA A 67 11.72 2.09 -12.88
CA ALA A 67 11.17 2.70 -11.67
C ALA A 67 9.63 2.77 -11.72
N PHE A 68 9.06 3.19 -12.87
CA PHE A 68 7.62 3.22 -13.10
C PHE A 68 7.00 1.84 -12.93
N LEU A 69 7.51 0.81 -13.62
CA LEU A 69 6.93 -0.53 -13.58
C LEU A 69 7.00 -1.16 -12.18
N VAL A 70 8.13 -0.99 -11.47
CA VAL A 70 8.28 -1.50 -10.10
C VAL A 70 7.32 -0.77 -9.15
N SER A 71 7.23 0.55 -9.23
CA SER A 71 6.32 1.34 -8.40
C SER A 71 4.85 1.03 -8.69
N PHE A 72 4.48 0.90 -9.96
CA PHE A 72 3.14 0.49 -10.38
C PHE A 72 2.76 -0.88 -9.80
N ALA A 73 3.63 -1.88 -9.98
CA ALA A 73 3.41 -3.21 -9.45
C ALA A 73 3.30 -3.20 -7.92
N THR A 74 4.17 -2.43 -7.25
CA THR A 74 4.19 -2.36 -5.78
C THR A 74 2.92 -1.71 -5.23
N ILE A 75 2.47 -0.57 -5.81
CA ILE A 75 1.20 0.07 -5.40
C ILE A 75 0.03 -0.88 -5.70
N GLY A 76 0.01 -1.54 -6.86
CA GLY A 76 -1.05 -2.49 -7.21
C GLY A 76 -1.16 -3.64 -6.21
N ILE A 77 -0.03 -4.18 -5.76
CA ILE A 77 0.00 -5.23 -4.75
C ILE A 77 -0.40 -4.70 -3.36
N MET A 78 -0.01 -3.49 -3.01
CA MET A 78 -0.47 -2.83 -1.79
C MET A 78 -1.98 -2.66 -1.80
N TRP A 79 -2.56 -2.27 -2.94
CA TRP A 79 -4.00 -2.22 -3.12
C TRP A 79 -4.67 -3.59 -2.92
N LEU A 80 -4.14 -4.66 -3.55
CA LEU A 80 -4.66 -6.02 -3.36
C LEU A 80 -4.63 -6.45 -1.88
N ASN A 81 -3.54 -6.15 -1.18
CA ASN A 81 -3.41 -6.44 0.25
C ASN A 81 -4.40 -5.60 1.08
N HIS A 82 -4.54 -4.30 0.79
CA HIS A 82 -5.50 -3.42 1.45
C HIS A 82 -6.93 -3.96 1.29
N HIS A 83 -7.35 -4.27 0.07
CA HIS A 83 -8.65 -4.87 -0.23
C HIS A 83 -8.86 -6.18 0.55
N LEU A 84 -7.85 -7.06 0.60
CA LEU A 84 -7.91 -8.29 1.39
C LEU A 84 -8.12 -8.02 2.89
N LEU A 85 -7.41 -7.05 3.46
CA LEU A 85 -7.56 -6.69 4.87
C LEU A 85 -8.96 -6.14 5.16
N PHE A 86 -9.44 -5.21 4.32
CA PHE A 86 -10.76 -4.60 4.48
C PHE A 86 -11.90 -5.60 4.27
N SER A 87 -11.75 -6.61 3.44
CA SER A 87 -12.73 -7.69 3.31
C SER A 87 -12.96 -8.48 4.60
N MET A 88 -11.96 -8.51 5.50
CA MET A 88 -12.06 -9.15 6.82
C MET A 88 -12.51 -8.18 7.93
N ILE A 89 -12.53 -6.88 7.68
CA ILE A 89 -12.96 -5.84 8.64
C ILE A 89 -14.47 -5.61 8.47
N ARG A 90 -15.22 -5.72 9.56
CA ARG A 90 -16.67 -5.48 9.59
C ARG A 90 -17.00 -4.02 9.82
N ARG A 91 -16.29 -3.38 10.76
CA ARG A 91 -16.53 -2.01 11.18
C ARG A 91 -15.21 -1.25 11.34
N VAL A 92 -15.28 0.04 11.14
CA VAL A 92 -14.16 0.96 11.33
C VAL A 92 -14.35 1.77 12.62
N ASP A 93 -13.25 2.00 13.33
CA ASP A 93 -13.19 2.94 14.43
C ASP A 93 -12.30 4.15 14.07
N HIS A 94 -12.27 5.15 14.91
CA HIS A 94 -11.51 6.38 14.66
C HIS A 94 -10.01 6.11 14.47
N ALA A 95 -9.41 5.20 15.23
CA ALA A 95 -8.00 4.89 15.10
C ALA A 95 -7.70 4.15 13.78
N LEU A 96 -8.57 3.23 13.34
CA LEU A 96 -8.44 2.57 12.05
C LEU A 96 -8.52 3.57 10.89
N LEU A 97 -9.40 4.58 10.99
CA LEU A 97 -9.50 5.67 10.02
C LEU A 97 -8.21 6.48 9.96
N ILE A 98 -7.59 6.78 11.12
CA ILE A 98 -6.30 7.48 11.17
C ILE A 98 -5.20 6.63 10.51
N PHE A 99 -5.09 5.34 10.85
CA PHE A 99 -4.10 4.46 10.21
C PHE A 99 -4.32 4.36 8.71
N ASN A 100 -5.58 4.28 8.26
CA ASN A 100 -5.90 4.29 6.85
C ASN A 100 -5.49 5.61 6.17
N ALA A 101 -5.78 6.76 6.78
CA ALA A 101 -5.36 8.05 6.25
C ALA A 101 -3.83 8.19 6.15
N LEU A 102 -3.09 7.72 7.17
CA LEU A 102 -1.63 7.69 7.14
C LEU A 102 -1.11 6.76 6.04
N LEU A 103 -1.73 5.59 5.84
CA LEU A 103 -1.40 4.70 4.73
C LEU A 103 -1.56 5.40 3.38
N LEU A 104 -2.72 6.02 3.15
CA LEU A 104 -3.01 6.74 1.91
C LEU A 104 -2.07 7.93 1.68
N LEU A 105 -1.65 8.62 2.74
CA LEU A 105 -0.61 9.66 2.65
C LEU A 105 0.69 9.09 2.07
N GLY A 106 1.14 7.92 2.56
CA GLY A 106 2.32 7.25 2.01
C GLY A 106 2.15 6.84 0.54
N VAL A 107 0.99 6.27 0.21
CA VAL A 107 0.68 5.83 -1.17
C VAL A 107 0.68 7.01 -2.15
N THR A 108 0.07 8.13 -1.78
CA THR A 108 0.03 9.34 -2.64
C THR A 108 1.40 9.99 -2.81
N ALA A 109 2.35 9.74 -1.91
CA ALA A 109 3.70 10.26 -2.01
C ALA A 109 4.59 9.45 -2.98
N VAL A 110 4.23 8.21 -3.36
CA VAL A 110 5.10 7.29 -4.16
C VAL A 110 5.56 7.86 -5.50
N PRO A 111 4.77 8.61 -6.28
CA PRO A 111 5.24 9.17 -7.55
C PRO A 111 6.52 10.02 -7.38
N PHE A 112 6.60 10.85 -6.35
CA PHE A 112 7.76 11.71 -6.11
C PHE A 112 9.09 10.92 -5.95
N PRO A 113 9.25 9.95 -5.03
CA PRO A 113 10.50 9.18 -4.94
C PRO A 113 10.75 8.29 -6.16
N THR A 114 9.71 7.92 -6.91
CA THR A 114 9.87 7.19 -8.18
C THR A 114 10.57 8.05 -9.22
N ALA A 115 10.14 9.32 -9.39
CA ALA A 115 10.81 10.29 -10.24
C ALA A 115 12.24 10.55 -9.77
N LEU A 116 12.40 10.80 -8.47
CA LEU A 116 13.70 11.10 -7.87
C LEU A 116 14.73 9.98 -8.14
N LEU A 117 14.31 8.72 -7.97
CA LEU A 117 15.18 7.56 -8.24
C LEU A 117 15.54 7.46 -9.73
N ALA A 118 14.58 7.66 -10.62
CA ALA A 118 14.79 7.61 -12.06
C ALA A 118 15.73 8.71 -12.57
N GLU A 119 15.55 9.95 -12.10
CA GLU A 119 16.35 11.10 -12.51
C GLU A 119 17.79 11.07 -11.98
N HIS A 120 18.03 10.44 -10.82
CA HIS A 120 19.35 10.37 -10.22
C HIS A 120 20.11 9.07 -10.54
N HIS A 121 19.55 8.19 -11.37
CA HIS A 121 20.23 6.95 -11.74
C HIS A 121 21.59 7.23 -12.46
N GLY A 122 22.67 6.64 -11.92
CA GLY A 122 24.03 6.88 -12.44
C GLY A 122 24.61 8.27 -12.14
N HIS A 123 23.96 9.09 -11.30
CA HIS A 123 24.40 10.44 -10.96
C HIS A 123 24.75 10.58 -9.46
N PRO A 124 25.52 11.62 -9.07
CA PRO A 124 25.71 11.95 -7.67
C PRO A 124 24.35 12.16 -6.98
N GLY A 125 24.13 11.47 -5.84
CA GLY A 125 22.85 11.51 -5.14
C GLY A 125 21.96 10.30 -5.34
N GLU A 126 22.28 9.37 -6.23
CA GLU A 126 21.50 8.14 -6.47
C GLU A 126 21.19 7.36 -5.17
N ARG A 127 22.14 7.27 -4.23
CA ARG A 127 21.94 6.62 -2.94
C ARG A 127 20.90 7.34 -2.07
N VAL A 128 20.90 8.67 -2.11
CA VAL A 128 19.91 9.47 -1.38
C VAL A 128 18.53 9.26 -1.99
N ALA A 129 18.43 9.29 -3.32
CA ALA A 129 17.18 9.02 -4.04
C ALA A 129 16.63 7.62 -3.73
N ALA A 130 17.50 6.60 -3.74
CA ALA A 130 17.12 5.23 -3.36
C ALA A 130 16.72 5.12 -1.88
N GLY A 131 17.37 5.85 -0.98
CA GLY A 131 17.01 5.94 0.43
C GLY A 131 15.62 6.56 0.62
N VAL A 132 15.31 7.65 -0.08
CA VAL A 132 13.98 8.29 -0.02
C VAL A 132 12.90 7.35 -0.56
N TYR A 133 13.15 6.72 -1.71
CA TYR A 133 12.25 5.73 -2.30
C TYR A 133 11.96 4.58 -1.32
N SER A 134 13.02 3.98 -0.80
CA SER A 134 12.91 2.88 0.15
C SER A 134 12.26 3.29 1.48
N GLY A 135 12.51 4.51 1.95
CA GLY A 135 11.92 5.07 3.15
C GLY A 135 10.39 5.22 3.04
N VAL A 136 9.88 5.65 1.89
CA VAL A 136 8.43 5.75 1.65
C VAL A 136 7.79 4.37 1.66
N PHE A 137 8.36 3.37 1.01
CA PHE A 137 7.81 2.01 1.05
C PHE A 137 7.91 1.35 2.43
N LEU A 138 8.98 1.60 3.17
CA LEU A 138 9.11 1.17 4.56
C LEU A 138 8.02 1.81 5.44
N TYR A 139 7.79 3.12 5.29
CA TYR A 139 6.72 3.82 5.99
C TYR A 139 5.36 3.16 5.70
N ILE A 140 5.03 2.93 4.43
CA ILE A 140 3.76 2.29 4.03
C ILE A 140 3.64 0.89 4.65
N ALA A 141 4.71 0.09 4.62
CA ALA A 141 4.71 -1.27 5.19
C ALA A 141 4.49 -1.26 6.70
N ILE A 142 5.09 -0.30 7.41
CA ILE A 142 4.89 -0.12 8.86
C ILE A 142 3.44 0.27 9.15
N VAL A 143 2.92 1.28 8.45
CA VAL A 143 1.55 1.78 8.69
C VAL A 143 0.52 0.69 8.37
N LEU A 144 0.67 -0.04 7.27
CA LEU A 144 -0.22 -1.14 6.91
C LEU A 144 -0.18 -2.27 7.96
N SER A 145 1.02 -2.56 8.50
CA SER A 145 1.16 -3.54 9.58
C SER A 145 0.52 -3.08 10.88
N LEU A 146 0.62 -1.79 11.21
CA LEU A 146 -0.04 -1.20 12.38
C LEU A 146 -1.56 -1.20 12.23
N LEU A 147 -2.08 -0.84 11.05
CA LEU A 147 -3.50 -0.91 10.70
C LEU A 147 -4.05 -2.31 10.95
N TRP A 148 -3.39 -3.33 10.40
CA TRP A 148 -3.82 -4.70 10.59
C TRP A 148 -3.72 -5.17 12.04
N ARG A 149 -2.62 -4.88 12.73
CA ARG A 149 -2.45 -5.22 14.16
C ARG A 149 -3.51 -4.56 15.03
N TRP A 150 -3.90 -3.33 14.67
CA TRP A 150 -5.00 -2.64 15.36
C TRP A 150 -6.33 -3.34 15.11
N ALA A 151 -6.67 -3.64 13.85
CA ALA A 151 -7.92 -4.29 13.47
C ALA A 151 -8.03 -5.72 14.04
N SER A 152 -6.94 -6.48 14.06
CA SER A 152 -6.90 -7.89 14.46
C SER A 152 -6.56 -8.12 15.93
N SER A 153 -6.56 -7.08 16.78
CA SER A 153 -6.24 -7.20 18.20
C SER A 153 -7.29 -8.03 18.96
N PRO A 154 -6.92 -9.15 19.62
CA PRO A 154 -7.84 -9.97 20.37
C PRO A 154 -8.34 -9.32 21.66
N ALA A 155 -7.60 -8.32 22.19
CA ALA A 155 -8.00 -7.59 23.40
C ALA A 155 -9.15 -6.59 23.15
N ARG A 156 -9.67 -6.51 21.93
CA ARG A 156 -10.68 -5.54 21.54
C ARG A 156 -12.08 -6.12 21.64
N ASP A 157 -12.92 -5.47 22.42
CA ASP A 157 -14.34 -5.77 22.53
C ASP A 157 -15.16 -4.48 22.32
N PRO A 158 -16.06 -4.44 21.34
CA PRO A 158 -16.34 -5.49 20.35
C PRO A 158 -15.27 -5.52 19.22
N SER A 159 -15.05 -6.73 18.68
CA SER A 159 -14.09 -6.95 17.58
C SER A 159 -14.41 -6.14 16.32
N LEU A 160 -13.37 -5.66 15.62
CA LEU A 160 -13.52 -5.00 14.32
C LEU A 160 -13.63 -6.00 13.17
N LEU A 161 -13.27 -7.28 13.38
CA LEU A 161 -13.27 -8.30 12.34
C LEU A 161 -14.68 -8.90 12.10
N ARG A 162 -14.88 -9.40 10.87
CA ARG A 162 -16.06 -10.20 10.46
C ARG A 162 -15.98 -11.63 10.96
N VAL A 163 -14.77 -12.13 11.19
CA VAL A 163 -14.46 -13.51 11.58
C VAL A 163 -13.72 -13.55 12.90
N PRO A 164 -13.76 -14.66 13.64
CA PRO A 164 -13.00 -14.82 14.89
C PRO A 164 -11.49 -14.65 14.69
N HIS A 165 -10.78 -14.26 15.74
CA HIS A 165 -9.32 -14.01 15.70
C HIS A 165 -8.50 -15.27 15.42
N ASP A 166 -9.03 -16.46 15.72
CA ASP A 166 -8.44 -17.79 15.47
C ASP A 166 -8.77 -18.33 14.07
N HIS A 167 -9.51 -17.57 13.25
CA HIS A 167 -9.83 -17.97 11.89
C HIS A 167 -8.53 -18.14 11.05
N PRO A 168 -8.39 -19.22 10.25
CA PRO A 168 -7.18 -19.53 9.51
C PRO A 168 -6.64 -18.35 8.66
N ASN A 169 -7.51 -17.61 8.01
CA ASN A 169 -7.12 -16.43 7.19
C ASN A 169 -6.51 -15.33 8.06
N VAL A 170 -7.04 -15.09 9.27
CA VAL A 170 -6.49 -14.09 10.21
C VAL A 170 -5.11 -14.50 10.69
N LEU A 171 -4.93 -15.76 11.04
CA LEU A 171 -3.65 -16.30 11.50
C LEU A 171 -2.59 -16.25 10.40
N GLU A 172 -2.96 -16.56 9.15
CA GLU A 172 -2.06 -16.47 8.01
C GLU A 172 -1.63 -15.03 7.76
N VAL A 173 -2.56 -14.09 7.73
CA VAL A 173 -2.25 -12.66 7.59
C VAL A 173 -1.35 -12.18 8.73
N ASN A 174 -1.66 -12.54 9.98
CA ASN A 174 -0.84 -12.20 11.15
C ASN A 174 0.61 -12.67 10.98
N SER A 175 0.82 -13.88 10.46
CA SER A 175 2.17 -14.42 10.24
C SER A 175 2.94 -13.64 9.17
N ARG A 176 2.30 -13.27 8.07
CA ARG A 176 2.91 -12.49 6.97
C ARG A 176 3.25 -11.06 7.41
N TYR A 177 2.33 -10.38 8.06
CA TYR A 177 2.52 -8.98 8.49
C TYR A 177 3.45 -8.84 9.69
N ARG A 178 3.69 -9.92 10.45
CA ARG A 178 4.69 -9.94 11.52
C ARG A 178 6.11 -9.71 10.99
N PHE A 179 6.44 -10.26 9.81
CA PHE A 179 7.78 -10.18 9.21
C PHE A 179 7.86 -9.18 8.07
N GLY A 180 6.72 -8.70 7.54
CA GLY A 180 6.67 -7.76 6.42
C GLY A 180 7.59 -6.56 6.59
N PRO A 181 7.49 -5.77 7.68
CA PRO A 181 8.36 -4.60 7.88
C PRO A 181 9.86 -4.93 7.90
N LEU A 182 10.27 -6.12 8.36
CA LEU A 182 11.68 -6.52 8.38
C LEU A 182 12.28 -6.63 6.97
N PHE A 183 11.51 -7.13 6.01
CA PHE A 183 11.95 -7.17 4.60
C PHE A 183 12.13 -5.76 4.03
N TYR A 184 11.25 -4.82 4.36
CA TYR A 184 11.36 -3.42 3.93
C TYR A 184 12.50 -2.68 4.63
N ILE A 185 12.78 -2.98 5.91
CA ILE A 185 13.98 -2.50 6.61
C ILE A 185 15.25 -3.01 5.91
N GLY A 186 15.32 -4.30 5.62
CA GLY A 186 16.43 -4.89 4.87
C GLY A 186 16.63 -4.21 3.50
N SER A 187 15.54 -4.00 2.75
CA SER A 187 15.57 -3.31 1.46
C SER A 187 16.03 -1.85 1.60
N PHE A 188 15.59 -1.14 2.64
CA PHE A 188 16.06 0.21 2.93
C PHE A 188 17.56 0.25 3.22
N VAL A 189 18.05 -0.67 4.05
CA VAL A 189 19.49 -0.79 4.34
C VAL A 189 20.28 -1.06 3.06
N VAL A 190 19.84 -2.02 2.23
CA VAL A 190 20.48 -2.35 0.95
C VAL A 190 20.51 -1.14 0.01
N SER A 191 19.47 -0.30 0.00
CA SER A 191 19.38 0.87 -0.89
C SER A 191 20.50 1.89 -0.65
N LEU A 192 21.05 1.94 0.57
CA LEU A 192 22.15 2.86 0.92
C LEU A 192 23.48 2.44 0.32
N TRP A 193 23.64 1.16 -0.07
CA TRP A 193 24.85 0.64 -0.71
C TRP A 193 24.69 0.40 -2.20
N SER A 194 23.55 -0.17 -2.61
CA SER A 194 23.30 -0.56 -4.00
C SER A 194 21.87 -0.24 -4.42
N PRO A 195 21.64 0.93 -5.02
CA PRO A 195 20.31 1.36 -5.50
C PRO A 195 19.65 0.37 -6.46
N GLY A 196 20.42 -0.16 -7.44
CA GLY A 196 19.91 -1.14 -8.39
C GLY A 196 19.48 -2.46 -7.73
N LEU A 197 20.23 -2.94 -6.73
CA LEU A 197 19.86 -4.12 -5.96
C LEU A 197 18.60 -3.86 -5.13
N ALA A 198 18.46 -2.67 -4.56
CA ALA A 198 17.25 -2.30 -3.83
C ALA A 198 16.01 -2.35 -4.74
N LEU A 199 16.08 -1.81 -5.95
CA LEU A 199 14.98 -1.85 -6.92
C LEU A 199 14.62 -3.31 -7.28
N ALA A 200 15.61 -4.17 -7.49
CA ALA A 200 15.41 -5.60 -7.73
C ALA A 200 14.73 -6.30 -6.53
N VAL A 201 15.13 -5.94 -5.30
CA VAL A 201 14.50 -6.47 -4.07
C VAL A 201 13.05 -6.03 -3.97
N TYR A 202 12.72 -4.75 -4.27
CA TYR A 202 11.33 -4.29 -4.30
C TYR A 202 10.51 -5.02 -5.35
N GLY A 203 11.04 -5.25 -6.56
CA GLY A 203 10.39 -6.07 -7.57
C GLY A 203 10.14 -7.51 -7.09
N ALA A 204 11.12 -8.12 -6.43
CA ALA A 204 10.99 -9.46 -5.85
C ALA A 204 9.95 -9.51 -4.71
N LEU A 205 9.95 -8.50 -3.82
CA LEU A 205 8.94 -8.39 -2.76
C LEU A 205 7.53 -8.19 -3.35
N ALA A 206 7.42 -7.36 -4.39
CA ALA A 206 6.18 -7.18 -5.11
C ALA A 206 5.66 -8.52 -5.64
N LEU A 207 6.48 -9.30 -6.31
CA LEU A 207 6.13 -10.64 -6.80
C LEU A 207 5.77 -11.60 -5.64
N PHE A 208 6.52 -11.59 -4.55
CA PHE A 208 6.25 -12.43 -3.38
C PHE A 208 4.89 -12.14 -2.76
N PHE A 209 4.54 -10.87 -2.59
CA PHE A 209 3.25 -10.45 -2.03
C PHE A 209 2.09 -10.54 -3.05
N ALA A 210 2.37 -10.63 -4.36
CA ALA A 210 1.38 -10.89 -5.40
C ALA A 210 0.94 -12.35 -5.45
N LEU A 211 1.72 -13.29 -4.88
CA LEU A 211 1.35 -14.71 -4.91
C LEU A 211 0.03 -14.91 -4.17
N PRO A 212 -0.94 -15.57 -4.84
CA PRO A 212 -2.28 -15.72 -4.31
C PRO A 212 -2.27 -16.46 -2.97
N TYR A 213 -3.10 -15.99 -2.07
CA TYR A 213 -3.43 -16.69 -0.84
C TYR A 213 -3.83 -18.13 -1.18
N ARG A 214 -3.11 -19.10 -0.65
CA ARG A 214 -3.58 -20.48 -0.69
C ARG A 214 -4.83 -20.55 0.18
N ARG A 215 -6.01 -20.48 -0.44
CA ARG A 215 -7.28 -20.79 0.24
C ARG A 215 -7.18 -22.24 0.71
N ARG A 216 -6.79 -22.45 1.96
CA ARG A 216 -6.94 -23.74 2.64
C ARG A 216 -8.40 -23.83 3.08
N GLY A 217 -9.19 -24.57 2.33
CA GLY A 217 -10.54 -24.96 2.70
C GLY A 217 -11.64 -24.29 1.86
N ALA A 218 -12.01 -24.90 0.75
CA ALA A 218 -13.38 -25.04 0.32
C ALA A 218 -13.82 -26.46 0.67
#